data_d58ced647a4b57ddf3fed1f22d6aa22c
#
_entry.id   d58ced647a4b57ddf3fed1f22d6aa22c
#
_cell.length_a   1.000
_cell.length_b   1.000
_cell.length_c   1.000
_cell.angle_alpha   90.00
_cell.angle_beta   90.00
_cell.angle_gamma   90.00
#
_symmetry.space_group_name_H-M   'P 1'
#
loop_
_entity.id
_entity.type
_entity.pdbx_description
1 polymer ?
#
loop_
_entity_poly.entity_id
_entity_poly.type
_entity_poly.pdbx_seq_one_letter_code
_entity_poly.pdbx_strand_id
1 'polypeptide(L)'
;MGYDSALMMADPCSLHIHLEASLNSETRGYCLLKLTYQKMTNDVINNDEATGLPDLTLSEQCQAIRKTYCHTSLYMSTMGFISGVLVFVRYLLRWECIVSMGLSVGLTIYVYRITDNDLNFDGGSMSWTLLTFAVVTPLTSSVGMAFTRREQALKYLRTIRSTVIQLYLAHSSWDWPNREKPETGRKASKGIDWVEYADDVLDELLALVEELRLLLLLPTSSRSRHKVTPTGIREAKAIDVMSSKIHSLLMRRMGTMSAKCEFLKLHGMPGNEASRIRQWEQFVTDAIEGLNMIKCYRTPQALRSYSRLLSVIVPPFFAPYYADLARSTGSLTLAGFYAALTALALTGLFECVTQLEDPFFGHATLDGVNVDKELGPSLRDHLLVLRGQIFPGERIFGSQ
;
A
#
# COMPACT_ATOMS: atom_id res chain seq x y z
N MET A 1 44.11 -10.49 0.19
CA MET A 1 43.36 -11.71 -0.12
C MET A 1 42.04 -11.24 -0.71
N GLY A 2 41.99 -11.31 -2.05
CA GLY A 2 40.84 -10.86 -2.82
C GLY A 2 39.67 -11.85 -2.73
N TYR A 3 38.47 -11.31 -2.72
CA TYR A 3 37.27 -12.01 -3.17
C TYR A 3 36.52 -11.12 -4.16
N ASP A 4 36.32 -11.72 -5.32
CA ASP A 4 35.91 -11.14 -6.58
C ASP A 4 34.57 -10.40 -6.54
N SER A 5 34.63 -9.22 -7.10
CA SER A 5 33.54 -8.39 -7.58
C SER A 5 33.02 -8.90 -8.94
N ALA A 6 32.29 -10.02 -8.93
CA ALA A 6 31.70 -10.60 -10.16
C ALA A 6 30.30 -11.20 -9.94
N LEU A 7 29.44 -10.48 -9.21
CA LEU A 7 28.04 -10.88 -9.03
C LEU A 7 27.07 -9.71 -9.01
N MET A 8 27.30 -8.76 -9.93
CA MET A 8 26.35 -7.68 -10.24
C MET A 8 26.24 -7.56 -11.75
N MET A 9 25.37 -8.35 -12.35
CA MET A 9 24.63 -8.13 -13.60
C MET A 9 24.10 -9.47 -14.11
N ALA A 10 23.13 -10.02 -13.39
CA ALA A 10 22.27 -11.04 -13.97
C ALA A 10 20.86 -10.45 -14.08
N ASP A 11 20.41 -10.30 -15.30
CA ASP A 11 19.07 -9.85 -15.67
C ASP A 11 18.00 -10.67 -14.90
N PRO A 12 17.03 -10.05 -14.21
CA PRO A 12 16.00 -10.77 -13.46
C PRO A 12 15.12 -11.65 -14.34
N CYS A 13 15.15 -11.51 -15.67
CA CYS A 13 14.43 -12.38 -16.59
C CYS A 13 15.11 -13.74 -16.79
N SER A 14 16.43 -13.90 -16.64
CA SER A 14 17.11 -15.19 -16.86
C SER A 14 16.97 -16.14 -15.66
N LEU A 15 16.75 -15.62 -14.46
CA LEU A 15 16.53 -16.44 -13.26
C LEU A 15 15.13 -17.10 -13.22
N HIS A 16 14.16 -16.53 -13.95
CA HIS A 16 12.79 -17.06 -14.00
C HIS A 16 12.64 -18.31 -14.88
N ILE A 17 13.47 -18.46 -15.89
CA ILE A 17 13.37 -19.57 -16.87
C ILE A 17 13.95 -20.88 -16.31
N HIS A 18 14.95 -20.82 -15.44
CA HIS A 18 15.55 -22.02 -14.84
C HIS A 18 14.79 -22.61 -13.64
N LEU A 19 13.89 -21.85 -13.02
CA LEU A 19 13.03 -22.33 -11.93
C LEU A 19 11.75 -23.02 -12.41
N GLU A 20 11.35 -22.82 -13.66
CA GLU A 20 10.12 -23.40 -14.22
C GLU A 20 10.26 -24.89 -14.61
N ALA A 21 11.47 -25.42 -14.71
CA ALA A 21 11.70 -26.81 -15.13
C ALA A 21 11.53 -27.86 -14.01
N SER A 22 11.38 -27.42 -12.73
CA SER A 22 11.34 -28.33 -11.56
C SER A 22 10.02 -28.34 -10.79
N LEU A 23 8.95 -27.79 -11.30
CA LEU A 23 7.71 -27.59 -10.54
C LEU A 23 6.61 -28.61 -10.93
N ASN A 24 6.10 -29.32 -9.92
CA ASN A 24 5.06 -30.35 -9.94
C ASN A 24 3.70 -29.86 -10.52
N SER A 25 2.84 -30.82 -10.93
CA SER A 25 1.57 -30.66 -11.64
C SER A 25 0.57 -29.64 -11.07
N GLU A 26 0.64 -29.33 -9.78
CA GLU A 26 -0.21 -28.29 -9.14
C GLU A 26 0.16 -26.87 -9.58
N THR A 27 1.44 -26.62 -9.83
CA THR A 27 1.93 -25.32 -10.29
C THR A 27 1.56 -25.03 -11.75
N ARG A 28 1.28 -26.04 -12.57
CA ARG A 28 0.83 -25.84 -13.97
C ARG A 28 -0.55 -25.18 -14.06
N GLY A 29 -1.44 -25.47 -13.10
CA GLY A 29 -2.75 -24.79 -13.00
C GLY A 29 -2.61 -23.31 -12.70
N TYR A 30 -1.68 -22.95 -11.83
CA TYR A 30 -1.40 -21.54 -11.47
C TYR A 30 -0.73 -20.77 -12.61
N CYS A 31 0.15 -21.41 -13.37
CA CYS A 31 0.81 -20.81 -14.53
C CYS A 31 -0.20 -20.53 -15.66
N LEU A 32 -1.13 -21.46 -15.92
CA LEU A 32 -2.20 -21.28 -16.92
C LEU A 32 -3.16 -20.13 -16.54
N LEU A 33 -3.56 -20.02 -15.27
CA LEU A 33 -4.39 -18.92 -14.78
C LEU A 33 -3.65 -17.56 -14.84
N LYS A 34 -2.36 -17.54 -14.49
CA LYS A 34 -1.53 -16.34 -14.59
C LYS A 34 -1.30 -15.94 -16.04
N LEU A 35 -1.08 -16.89 -16.95
CA LEU A 35 -0.94 -16.65 -18.39
C LEU A 35 -2.26 -16.17 -19.01
N THR A 36 -3.42 -16.71 -18.58
CA THR A 36 -4.73 -16.27 -19.07
C THR A 36 -5.06 -14.87 -18.56
N TYR A 37 -4.74 -14.56 -17.30
CA TYR A 37 -4.92 -13.22 -16.73
C TYR A 37 -3.95 -12.21 -17.36
N GLN A 38 -2.70 -12.59 -17.57
CA GLN A 38 -1.68 -11.75 -18.22
C GLN A 38 -1.98 -11.57 -19.71
N LYS A 39 -2.55 -12.59 -20.38
CA LYS A 39 -3.04 -12.48 -21.76
C LYS A 39 -4.26 -11.57 -21.84
N MET A 40 -5.24 -11.68 -20.93
CA MET A 40 -6.38 -10.75 -20.87
C MET A 40 -5.96 -9.31 -20.57
N THR A 41 -4.99 -9.09 -19.65
CA THR A 41 -4.46 -7.75 -19.37
C THR A 41 -3.64 -7.21 -20.54
N ASN A 42 -2.84 -8.04 -21.18
CA ASN A 42 -2.08 -7.64 -22.37
C ASN A 42 -3.01 -7.41 -23.59
N ASP A 43 -4.08 -8.20 -23.74
CA ASP A 43 -5.07 -7.98 -24.81
C ASP A 43 -5.87 -6.69 -24.57
N VAL A 44 -6.07 -6.26 -23.32
CA VAL A 44 -6.65 -4.94 -23.00
C VAL A 44 -5.63 -3.81 -23.25
N ILE A 45 -4.36 -4.00 -22.85
CA ILE A 45 -3.30 -3.00 -23.04
C ILE A 45 -2.88 -2.91 -24.50
N ASN A 46 -2.78 -4.04 -25.24
CA ASN A 46 -2.42 -4.03 -26.65
C ASN A 46 -3.59 -3.58 -27.56
N ASN A 47 -4.83 -3.65 -27.10
CA ASN A 47 -5.94 -2.98 -27.81
C ASN A 47 -5.87 -1.45 -27.72
N ASP A 48 -5.17 -0.89 -26.72
CA ASP A 48 -4.94 0.56 -26.67
C ASP A 48 -3.95 1.05 -27.75
N GLU A 49 -3.00 0.21 -28.20
CA GLU A 49 -2.15 0.52 -29.35
C GLU A 49 -2.84 0.23 -30.71
N ALA A 50 -3.82 -0.66 -30.75
CA ALA A 50 -4.52 -1.04 -31.97
C ALA A 50 -5.79 -0.21 -32.25
N THR A 51 -6.30 0.52 -31.27
CA THR A 51 -7.36 1.49 -31.49
C THR A 51 -6.75 2.78 -32.02
N GLY A 52 -6.51 2.84 -33.33
CA GLY A 52 -6.48 4.11 -34.06
C GLY A 52 -7.84 4.80 -33.92
N LEU A 53 -8.17 5.22 -32.70
CA LEU A 53 -9.28 6.10 -32.39
C LEU A 53 -8.85 7.50 -32.85
N PRO A 54 -9.33 7.99 -33.97
CA PRO A 54 -8.99 9.31 -34.47
C PRO A 54 -9.59 10.34 -33.55
N ASP A 55 -8.78 11.31 -33.11
CA ASP A 55 -9.15 12.68 -32.67
C ASP A 55 -10.44 12.86 -31.83
N LEU A 56 -10.86 11.84 -31.07
CA LEU A 56 -11.95 11.99 -30.11
C LEU A 56 -11.48 12.89 -28.95
N THR A 57 -12.25 13.92 -28.67
CA THR A 57 -12.03 14.76 -27.50
C THR A 57 -12.04 13.90 -26.24
N LEU A 58 -11.29 14.29 -25.21
CA LEU A 58 -11.24 13.58 -23.90
C LEU A 58 -12.64 13.27 -23.35
N SER A 59 -13.61 14.17 -23.59
CA SER A 59 -15.03 14.01 -23.22
C SER A 59 -15.68 12.82 -23.93
N GLU A 60 -15.43 12.64 -25.24
CA GLU A 60 -15.98 11.55 -26.02
C GLU A 60 -15.37 10.21 -25.66
N GLN A 61 -14.04 10.19 -25.36
CA GLN A 61 -13.35 9.01 -24.84
C GLN A 61 -13.96 8.58 -23.50
N CYS A 62 -14.15 9.51 -22.57
CA CYS A 62 -14.80 9.23 -21.28
C CYS A 62 -16.24 8.72 -21.45
N GLN A 63 -17.02 9.27 -22.40
CA GLN A 63 -18.37 8.81 -22.70
C GLN A 63 -18.39 7.42 -23.30
N ALA A 64 -17.46 7.11 -24.21
CA ALA A 64 -17.31 5.78 -24.80
C ALA A 64 -17.00 4.72 -23.73
N ILE A 65 -16.04 4.99 -22.85
CA ILE A 65 -15.72 4.13 -21.72
C ILE A 65 -16.95 3.93 -20.81
N ARG A 66 -17.64 5.01 -20.45
CA ARG A 66 -18.85 4.95 -19.62
C ARG A 66 -19.97 4.12 -20.25
N LYS A 67 -20.15 4.22 -21.57
CA LYS A 67 -21.14 3.46 -22.33
C LYS A 67 -20.83 1.96 -22.31
N THR A 68 -19.57 1.60 -22.47
CA THR A 68 -19.09 0.20 -22.40
C THR A 68 -19.37 -0.42 -21.03
N TYR A 69 -19.13 0.32 -19.94
CA TYR A 69 -19.41 -0.14 -18.58
C TYR A 69 -20.92 -0.31 -18.27
N CYS A 70 -21.80 0.50 -18.86
CA CYS A 70 -23.25 0.39 -18.61
C CYS A 70 -23.89 -0.85 -19.25
N HIS A 71 -23.36 -1.36 -20.37
CA HIS A 71 -23.99 -2.46 -21.11
C HIS A 71 -23.70 -3.87 -20.55
N THR A 72 -22.80 -4.01 -19.58
CA THR A 72 -22.31 -5.32 -19.10
C THR A 72 -22.66 -5.62 -17.64
N SER A 73 -23.77 -5.10 -17.12
CA SER A 73 -24.15 -5.19 -15.71
C SER A 73 -24.14 -6.65 -15.18
N LEU A 74 -24.67 -7.61 -15.91
CA LEU A 74 -24.75 -9.00 -15.47
C LEU A 74 -23.37 -9.70 -15.55
N TYR A 75 -22.60 -9.43 -16.62
CA TYR A 75 -21.24 -9.91 -16.78
C TYR A 75 -20.30 -9.33 -15.70
N MET A 76 -20.39 -8.04 -15.43
CA MET A 76 -19.61 -7.39 -14.38
C MET A 76 -19.94 -7.93 -12.99
N SER A 77 -21.21 -8.24 -12.70
CA SER A 77 -21.63 -8.85 -11.44
C SER A 77 -21.07 -10.28 -11.28
N THR A 78 -21.13 -11.11 -12.32
CA THR A 78 -20.58 -12.47 -12.28
C THR A 78 -19.06 -12.47 -12.19
N MET A 79 -18.37 -11.62 -12.95
CA MET A 79 -16.92 -11.45 -12.87
C MET A 79 -16.50 -10.86 -11.53
N GLY A 80 -17.26 -9.93 -10.96
CA GLY A 80 -17.05 -9.41 -9.62
C GLY A 80 -17.14 -10.49 -8.55
N PHE A 81 -18.12 -11.37 -8.64
CA PHE A 81 -18.26 -12.52 -7.75
C PHE A 81 -17.09 -13.50 -7.88
N ILE A 82 -16.74 -13.91 -9.10
CA ILE A 82 -15.61 -14.81 -9.36
C ILE A 82 -14.29 -14.19 -8.87
N SER A 83 -14.05 -12.92 -9.17
CA SER A 83 -12.90 -12.19 -8.68
C SER A 83 -12.87 -12.14 -7.14
N GLY A 84 -14.01 -11.88 -6.50
CA GLY A 84 -14.14 -11.90 -5.04
C GLY A 84 -13.77 -13.26 -4.43
N VAL A 85 -14.24 -14.36 -5.02
CA VAL A 85 -13.88 -15.73 -4.59
C VAL A 85 -12.38 -15.99 -4.77
N LEU A 86 -11.81 -15.63 -5.91
CA LEU A 86 -10.36 -15.80 -6.17
C LEU A 86 -9.50 -15.00 -5.19
N VAL A 87 -9.88 -13.76 -4.93
CA VAL A 87 -9.24 -12.90 -3.94
C VAL A 87 -9.33 -13.53 -2.55
N PHE A 88 -10.51 -13.99 -2.15
CA PHE A 88 -10.74 -14.66 -0.88
C PHE A 88 -9.82 -15.88 -0.72
N VAL A 89 -9.80 -16.78 -1.70
CA VAL A 89 -8.98 -17.99 -1.67
C VAL A 89 -7.48 -17.66 -1.64
N ARG A 90 -7.04 -16.66 -2.40
CA ARG A 90 -5.62 -16.33 -2.52
C ARG A 90 -5.07 -15.56 -1.32
N TYR A 91 -5.83 -14.65 -0.75
CA TYR A 91 -5.35 -13.71 0.26
C TYR A 91 -5.84 -13.99 1.67
N LEU A 92 -7.05 -14.57 1.82
CA LEU A 92 -7.68 -14.79 3.12
C LEU A 92 -7.57 -16.25 3.58
N LEU A 93 -7.52 -17.22 2.66
CA LEU A 93 -7.41 -18.63 3.00
C LEU A 93 -5.96 -19.03 3.26
N ARG A 94 -5.45 -18.72 4.46
CA ARG A 94 -4.12 -19.15 4.90
C ARG A 94 -4.17 -20.49 5.62
N TRP A 95 -2.98 -21.09 5.81
CA TRP A 95 -2.85 -22.35 6.54
C TRP A 95 -3.48 -22.32 7.95
N GLU A 96 -3.41 -21.17 8.66
CA GLU A 96 -4.01 -20.98 9.98
C GLU A 96 -5.54 -21.11 9.92
N CYS A 97 -6.18 -20.59 8.87
CA CYS A 97 -7.59 -20.73 8.60
C CYS A 97 -7.97 -22.21 8.40
N ILE A 98 -7.22 -22.91 7.55
CA ILE A 98 -7.46 -24.35 7.26
C ILE A 98 -7.33 -25.20 8.53
N VAL A 99 -6.29 -24.94 9.33
CA VAL A 99 -6.09 -25.62 10.61
C VAL A 99 -7.22 -25.33 11.59
N SER A 100 -7.63 -24.07 11.75
CA SER A 100 -8.74 -23.71 12.64
C SER A 100 -10.05 -24.34 12.20
N MET A 101 -10.35 -24.33 10.89
CA MET A 101 -11.52 -25.01 10.34
C MET A 101 -11.50 -26.52 10.59
N GLY A 102 -10.38 -27.17 10.29
CA GLY A 102 -10.20 -28.61 10.47
C GLY A 102 -10.32 -29.02 11.94
N LEU A 103 -9.74 -28.24 12.86
CA LEU A 103 -9.87 -28.46 14.31
C LEU A 103 -11.31 -28.25 14.79
N SER A 104 -11.99 -27.19 14.32
CA SER A 104 -13.37 -26.92 14.71
C SER A 104 -14.31 -28.04 14.28
N VAL A 105 -14.21 -28.50 13.04
CA VAL A 105 -15.01 -29.60 12.51
C VAL A 105 -14.64 -30.92 13.21
N GLY A 106 -13.36 -31.21 13.34
CA GLY A 106 -12.86 -32.46 13.97
C GLY A 106 -13.29 -32.58 15.41
N LEU A 107 -13.16 -31.50 16.21
CA LEU A 107 -13.61 -31.48 17.60
C LEU A 107 -15.15 -31.55 17.70
N THR A 108 -15.89 -30.94 16.79
CA THR A 108 -17.34 -31.04 16.74
C THR A 108 -17.77 -32.51 16.54
N ILE A 109 -17.17 -33.22 15.59
CA ILE A 109 -17.43 -34.64 15.34
C ILE A 109 -17.03 -35.50 16.53
N TYR A 110 -15.88 -35.20 17.14
CA TYR A 110 -15.38 -35.91 18.31
C TYR A 110 -16.30 -35.77 19.52
N VAL A 111 -16.69 -34.54 19.86
CA VAL A 111 -17.63 -34.24 20.96
C VAL A 111 -19.00 -34.87 20.68
N TYR A 112 -19.50 -34.76 19.44
CA TYR A 112 -20.79 -35.40 19.07
C TYR A 112 -20.79 -36.89 19.33
N ARG A 113 -19.72 -37.63 18.97
CA ARG A 113 -19.60 -39.08 19.17
C ARG A 113 -19.43 -39.51 20.63
N ILE A 114 -18.65 -38.74 21.42
CA ILE A 114 -18.39 -39.09 22.83
C ILE A 114 -19.58 -38.82 23.69
N THR A 115 -20.30 -37.74 23.43
CA THR A 115 -21.42 -37.33 24.28
C THR A 115 -22.65 -38.24 24.09
N ASP A 116 -22.71 -39.03 23.00
CA ASP A 116 -23.71 -40.07 22.89
C ASP A 116 -23.53 -41.16 23.98
N ASN A 117 -22.42 -41.18 24.70
CA ASN A 117 -22.06 -42.25 25.63
C ASN A 117 -22.03 -41.87 27.14
N ASP A 118 -22.38 -40.66 27.59
CA ASP A 118 -22.52 -40.41 29.09
C ASP A 118 -22.14 -39.00 29.58
N LEU A 119 -21.69 -38.08 28.74
CA LEU A 119 -21.37 -36.73 29.20
C LEU A 119 -22.54 -35.78 28.87
N ASN A 120 -23.35 -35.44 29.87
CA ASN A 120 -24.32 -34.35 29.83
C ASN A 120 -23.59 -32.99 29.69
N PHE A 121 -23.02 -32.74 28.53
CA PHE A 121 -22.42 -31.45 28.24
C PHE A 121 -23.51 -30.56 27.66
N ASP A 122 -24.07 -29.68 28.48
CA ASP A 122 -25.05 -28.69 28.05
C ASP A 122 -24.35 -27.58 27.26
N GLY A 123 -24.12 -27.82 25.96
CA GLY A 123 -23.51 -26.85 25.05
C GLY A 123 -24.38 -25.62 24.81
N GLY A 124 -25.68 -25.70 25.10
CA GLY A 124 -26.62 -24.57 24.99
C GLY A 124 -26.33 -23.45 25.99
N SER A 125 -25.57 -23.72 27.07
CA SER A 125 -25.13 -22.72 28.04
C SER A 125 -23.97 -21.87 27.58
N MET A 126 -23.29 -22.20 26.48
CA MET A 126 -22.16 -21.42 25.95
C MET A 126 -22.60 -20.04 25.47
N SER A 127 -22.13 -19.02 26.16
CA SER A 127 -22.51 -17.64 25.88
C SER A 127 -21.86 -17.08 24.64
N TRP A 128 -22.64 -16.81 23.58
CA TRP A 128 -22.22 -16.04 22.43
C TRP A 128 -21.70 -14.63 22.78
N THR A 129 -22.09 -14.13 23.93
CA THR A 129 -21.61 -12.85 24.48
C THR A 129 -20.10 -12.89 24.69
N LEU A 130 -19.55 -14.00 25.20
CA LEU A 130 -18.10 -14.16 25.34
C LEU A 130 -17.39 -14.08 23.98
N LEU A 131 -17.90 -14.78 22.96
CA LEU A 131 -17.33 -14.72 21.62
C LEU A 131 -17.33 -13.30 21.07
N THR A 132 -18.45 -12.61 21.21
CA THR A 132 -18.62 -11.24 20.68
C THR A 132 -17.68 -10.27 21.36
N PHE A 133 -17.64 -10.23 22.70
CA PHE A 133 -16.83 -9.26 23.42
C PHE A 133 -15.34 -9.62 23.45
N ALA A 134 -14.99 -10.90 23.53
CA ALA A 134 -13.59 -11.30 23.62
C ALA A 134 -12.88 -11.35 22.26
N VAL A 135 -13.59 -11.63 21.18
CA VAL A 135 -12.98 -11.84 19.85
C VAL A 135 -13.46 -10.81 18.82
N VAL A 136 -14.78 -10.75 18.57
CA VAL A 136 -15.31 -9.93 17.48
C VAL A 136 -15.06 -8.44 17.70
N THR A 137 -15.29 -7.94 18.92
CA THR A 137 -15.10 -6.50 19.21
C THR A 137 -13.63 -6.04 19.06
N PRO A 138 -12.62 -6.70 19.65
CA PRO A 138 -11.23 -6.33 19.44
C PRO A 138 -10.79 -6.48 17.99
N LEU A 139 -11.31 -7.48 17.27
CA LEU A 139 -10.97 -7.74 15.88
C LEU A 139 -11.52 -6.64 14.95
N THR A 140 -12.79 -6.27 15.10
CA THR A 140 -13.41 -5.17 14.32
C THR A 140 -12.78 -3.83 14.63
N SER A 141 -12.42 -3.56 15.89
CA SER A 141 -11.66 -2.37 16.27
C SER A 141 -10.29 -2.34 15.57
N SER A 142 -9.61 -3.48 15.48
CA SER A 142 -8.32 -3.59 14.78
C SER A 142 -8.46 -3.34 13.27
N VAL A 143 -9.53 -3.82 12.62
CA VAL A 143 -9.84 -3.53 11.20
C VAL A 143 -10.05 -2.02 11.03
N GLY A 144 -10.86 -1.39 11.88
CA GLY A 144 -11.14 0.05 11.84
C GLY A 144 -9.86 0.89 11.99
N MET A 145 -8.98 0.53 12.92
CA MET A 145 -7.68 1.20 13.09
C MET A 145 -6.79 1.04 11.86
N ALA A 146 -6.70 -0.15 11.28
CA ALA A 146 -5.88 -0.41 10.10
C ALA A 146 -6.39 0.37 8.88
N PHE A 147 -7.71 0.42 8.67
CA PHE A 147 -8.35 1.21 7.62
C PHE A 147 -8.09 2.70 7.79
N THR A 148 -8.29 3.25 8.99
CA THR A 148 -8.03 4.67 9.28
C THR A 148 -6.58 5.05 8.97
N ARG A 149 -5.62 4.19 9.30
CA ARG A 149 -4.19 4.41 8.98
C ARG A 149 -3.94 4.45 7.48
N ARG A 150 -4.57 3.58 6.71
CA ARG A 150 -4.49 3.58 5.24
C ARG A 150 -5.02 4.89 4.66
N GLU A 151 -6.17 5.36 5.12
CA GLU A 151 -6.75 6.63 4.67
C GLU A 151 -5.88 7.84 5.05
N GLN A 152 -5.30 7.82 6.24
CA GLN A 152 -4.33 8.85 6.66
C GLN A 152 -3.06 8.83 5.77
N ALA A 153 -2.54 7.66 5.42
CA ALA A 153 -1.41 7.54 4.51
C ALA A 153 -1.70 8.15 3.13
N LEU A 154 -2.88 7.86 2.56
CA LEU A 154 -3.33 8.47 1.30
C LEU A 154 -3.46 9.99 1.41
N LYS A 155 -3.98 10.51 2.52
CA LYS A 155 -4.09 11.94 2.77
C LYS A 155 -2.71 12.60 2.77
N TYR A 156 -1.74 12.06 3.49
CA TYR A 156 -0.38 12.60 3.53
C TYR A 156 0.31 12.55 2.17
N LEU A 157 0.18 11.45 1.42
CA LEU A 157 0.75 11.34 0.07
C LEU A 157 0.17 12.40 -0.88
N ARG A 158 -1.14 12.64 -0.83
CA ARG A 158 -1.79 13.70 -1.61
C ARG A 158 -1.33 15.09 -1.19
N THR A 159 -1.15 15.31 0.12
CA THR A 159 -0.60 16.58 0.63
C THR A 159 0.80 16.81 0.08
N ILE A 160 1.69 15.81 0.13
CA ILE A 160 3.04 15.93 -0.43
C ILE A 160 2.98 16.23 -1.92
N ARG A 161 2.21 15.46 -2.69
CA ARG A 161 2.08 15.65 -4.13
C ARG A 161 1.63 17.07 -4.50
N SER A 162 0.57 17.56 -3.86
CA SER A 162 0.04 18.90 -4.12
C SER A 162 1.02 19.99 -3.69
N THR A 163 1.66 19.83 -2.54
CA THR A 163 2.56 20.83 -1.97
C THR A 163 3.89 20.89 -2.71
N VAL A 164 4.44 19.76 -3.15
CA VAL A 164 5.65 19.71 -4.00
C VAL A 164 5.42 20.46 -5.32
N ILE A 165 4.25 20.28 -5.95
CA ILE A 165 3.88 21.05 -7.15
C ILE A 165 3.82 22.54 -6.85
N GLN A 166 3.19 22.94 -5.73
CA GLN A 166 3.12 24.35 -5.34
C GLN A 166 4.48 24.95 -5.01
N LEU A 167 5.36 24.20 -4.34
CA LEU A 167 6.74 24.62 -4.08
C LEU A 167 7.49 24.87 -5.38
N TYR A 168 7.41 23.93 -6.33
CA TYR A 168 8.04 24.10 -7.63
C TYR A 168 7.52 25.33 -8.37
N LEU A 169 6.20 25.52 -8.45
CA LEU A 169 5.58 26.68 -9.07
C LEU A 169 6.00 27.98 -8.39
N ALA A 170 6.10 28.01 -7.06
CA ALA A 170 6.50 29.18 -6.32
C ALA A 170 7.96 29.58 -6.59
N HIS A 171 8.84 28.61 -6.72
CA HIS A 171 10.25 28.87 -7.00
C HIS A 171 10.52 29.21 -8.48
N SER A 172 9.74 28.68 -9.41
CA SER A 172 10.01 28.76 -10.85
C SER A 172 9.18 29.79 -11.61
N SER A 173 7.91 30.05 -11.22
CA SER A 173 6.97 30.82 -12.04
C SER A 173 6.53 32.16 -11.43
N TRP A 174 6.81 32.44 -10.16
CA TRP A 174 6.39 33.68 -9.56
C TRP A 174 7.22 34.85 -10.08
N ASP A 175 6.54 35.96 -10.34
CA ASP A 175 7.13 37.17 -10.88
C ASP A 175 7.80 37.98 -9.76
N TRP A 176 9.02 37.61 -9.45
CA TRP A 176 9.79 38.37 -8.48
C TRP A 176 10.15 39.76 -9.05
N PRO A 177 10.30 40.79 -8.18
CA PRO A 177 10.54 42.18 -8.63
C PRO A 177 11.69 42.39 -9.58
N ASN A 178 12.58 41.40 -9.70
CA ASN A 178 13.79 41.47 -10.50
C ASN A 178 13.73 40.67 -11.82
N ARG A 179 12.60 40.02 -12.11
CA ARG A 179 12.40 39.37 -13.40
C ARG A 179 12.21 40.45 -14.46
N GLU A 180 13.08 40.50 -15.47
CA GLU A 180 12.96 41.46 -16.55
C GLU A 180 11.62 41.29 -17.26
N LYS A 181 10.75 42.31 -17.10
CA LYS A 181 9.69 42.54 -18.07
C LYS A 181 10.23 43.54 -19.07
N PRO A 182 10.37 43.18 -20.35
CA PRO A 182 10.84 44.08 -21.41
C PRO A 182 10.07 45.39 -21.44
N GLU A 183 8.79 45.34 -21.05
CA GLU A 183 7.87 46.46 -21.09
C GLU A 183 7.95 47.41 -19.91
N THR A 184 8.55 47.02 -18.78
CA THR A 184 8.51 47.84 -17.54
C THR A 184 9.86 48.42 -17.15
N GLY A 185 10.94 48.17 -17.90
CA GLY A 185 12.25 48.76 -17.60
C GLY A 185 12.86 48.32 -16.27
N ARG A 186 12.32 47.31 -15.59
CA ARG A 186 12.85 46.74 -14.35
C ARG A 186 14.10 45.93 -14.68
N LYS A 187 15.22 46.36 -14.10
CA LYS A 187 16.51 45.66 -14.25
C LYS A 187 16.42 44.30 -13.57
N ALA A 188 16.77 43.26 -14.31
CA ALA A 188 17.03 41.94 -13.75
C ALA A 188 17.98 42.03 -12.56
N SER A 189 17.80 41.19 -11.54
CA SER A 189 18.85 41.01 -10.54
C SER A 189 20.06 40.44 -11.26
N LYS A 190 21.12 41.25 -11.35
CA LYS A 190 22.33 40.87 -12.04
C LYS A 190 22.88 39.60 -11.44
N GLY A 191 22.98 38.54 -12.24
CA GLY A 191 23.78 37.37 -11.94
C GLY A 191 23.05 36.07 -11.56
N ILE A 192 21.73 35.97 -11.71
CA ILE A 192 21.03 34.70 -11.48
C ILE A 192 20.50 34.17 -12.81
N ASP A 193 20.89 32.93 -13.15
CA ASP A 193 20.22 32.14 -14.16
C ASP A 193 18.99 31.48 -13.54
N TRP A 194 17.80 32.00 -13.90
CA TRP A 194 16.54 31.52 -13.34
C TRP A 194 16.16 30.13 -13.85
N VAL A 195 16.63 29.71 -15.01
CA VAL A 195 16.40 28.36 -15.54
C VAL A 195 17.20 27.36 -14.74
N GLU A 196 18.51 27.63 -14.54
CA GLU A 196 19.40 26.81 -13.73
C GLU A 196 18.89 26.71 -12.29
N TYR A 197 18.44 27.81 -11.71
CA TYR A 197 17.87 27.83 -10.36
C TYR A 197 16.61 26.97 -10.27
N ALA A 198 15.68 27.07 -11.26
CA ALA A 198 14.45 26.30 -11.27
C ALA A 198 14.72 24.81 -11.50
N ASP A 199 15.71 24.47 -12.33
CA ASP A 199 16.12 23.07 -12.55
C ASP A 199 16.78 22.49 -11.29
N ASP A 200 17.61 23.26 -10.57
CA ASP A 200 18.19 22.86 -9.29
C ASP A 200 17.11 22.66 -8.19
N VAL A 201 16.05 23.46 -8.18
CA VAL A 201 14.88 23.23 -7.31
C VAL A 201 14.14 21.96 -7.71
N LEU A 202 13.96 21.72 -9.01
CA LEU A 202 13.30 20.52 -9.52
C LEU A 202 14.05 19.27 -9.09
N ASP A 203 15.36 19.25 -9.24
CA ASP A 203 16.21 18.11 -8.87
C ASP A 203 16.13 17.82 -7.36
N GLU A 204 16.15 18.85 -6.51
CA GLU A 204 15.98 18.69 -5.06
C GLU A 204 14.61 18.11 -4.69
N LEU A 205 13.54 18.57 -5.34
CA LEU A 205 12.19 18.07 -5.10
C LEU A 205 12.01 16.63 -5.59
N LEU A 206 12.59 16.30 -6.76
CA LEU A 206 12.57 14.93 -7.27
C LEU A 206 13.38 13.98 -6.37
N ALA A 207 14.53 14.42 -5.87
CA ALA A 207 15.32 13.63 -4.93
C ALA A 207 14.58 13.43 -3.59
N LEU A 208 13.92 14.47 -3.08
CA LEU A 208 13.07 14.38 -1.88
C LEU A 208 11.97 13.31 -2.05
N VAL A 209 11.27 13.35 -3.16
CA VAL A 209 10.18 12.41 -3.47
C VAL A 209 10.71 10.98 -3.60
N GLU A 210 11.85 10.78 -4.25
CA GLU A 210 12.48 9.46 -4.39
C GLU A 210 12.97 8.91 -3.05
N GLU A 211 13.62 9.72 -2.22
CA GLU A 211 14.05 9.33 -0.88
C GLU A 211 12.86 8.95 0.00
N LEU A 212 11.74 9.70 -0.10
CA LEU A 212 10.51 9.35 0.59
C LEU A 212 9.91 8.03 0.08
N ARG A 213 9.91 7.83 -1.24
CA ARG A 213 9.45 6.57 -1.85
C ARG A 213 10.26 5.39 -1.31
N LEU A 214 11.59 5.52 -1.26
CA LEU A 214 12.46 4.49 -0.69
C LEU A 214 12.16 4.21 0.79
N LEU A 215 11.91 5.26 1.60
CA LEU A 215 11.51 5.10 3.00
C LEU A 215 10.23 4.28 3.15
N LEU A 216 9.21 4.58 2.34
CA LEU A 216 7.92 3.92 2.41
C LEU A 216 7.96 2.48 1.90
N LEU A 217 8.81 2.16 0.93
CA LEU A 217 8.98 0.81 0.39
C LEU A 217 9.86 -0.09 1.28
N LEU A 218 10.59 0.44 2.26
CA LEU A 218 11.32 -0.39 3.21
C LEU A 218 10.38 -1.38 3.92
N PRO A 219 10.84 -2.60 4.23
CA PRO A 219 10.10 -3.49 5.12
C PRO A 219 9.88 -2.83 6.48
N THR A 220 8.82 -3.19 7.19
CA THR A 220 8.61 -2.66 8.54
C THR A 220 9.36 -3.45 9.59
N SER A 221 9.98 -2.75 10.56
CA SER A 221 10.73 -3.34 11.68
C SER A 221 9.86 -3.85 12.83
N SER A 222 8.55 -3.56 12.82
CA SER A 222 7.66 -3.81 13.97
C SER A 222 6.88 -5.13 13.93
N ARG A 223 7.34 -6.14 13.17
CA ARG A 223 6.72 -7.48 13.15
C ARG A 223 7.02 -8.27 14.41
N SER A 224 6.11 -9.19 14.83
CA SER A 224 6.30 -10.02 16.03
C SER A 224 7.60 -10.79 16.00
N ARG A 225 8.02 -11.34 14.86
CA ARG A 225 9.29 -12.07 14.71
C ARG A 225 10.51 -11.21 15.07
N HIS A 226 10.42 -9.90 14.84
CA HIS A 226 11.50 -8.95 15.14
C HIS A 226 11.73 -8.75 16.64
N LYS A 227 10.78 -9.16 17.49
CA LYS A 227 10.91 -9.06 18.95
C LYS A 227 11.26 -10.39 19.60
N VAL A 228 10.95 -11.51 18.95
CA VAL A 228 11.03 -12.84 19.54
C VAL A 228 12.23 -13.64 19.03
N THR A 229 12.59 -13.50 17.74
CA THR A 229 13.66 -14.31 17.13
C THR A 229 14.97 -13.53 17.03
N PRO A 230 16.14 -14.17 17.29
CA PRO A 230 17.44 -13.50 17.18
C PRO A 230 17.74 -12.96 15.79
N THR A 231 17.34 -13.68 14.76
CA THR A 231 17.45 -13.24 13.34
C THR A 231 16.55 -12.04 13.07
N GLY A 232 15.31 -12.07 13.54
CA GLY A 232 14.36 -10.97 13.41
C GLY A 232 14.83 -9.70 14.14
N ILE A 233 15.44 -9.81 15.31
CA ILE A 233 16.00 -8.66 16.04
C ILE A 233 17.13 -7.99 15.22
N ARG A 234 18.02 -8.77 14.59
CA ARG A 234 19.06 -8.22 13.72
C ARG A 234 18.48 -7.54 12.49
N GLU A 235 17.48 -8.15 11.85
CA GLU A 235 16.76 -7.59 10.71
C GLU A 235 16.10 -6.26 11.09
N ALA A 236 15.39 -6.20 12.21
CA ALA A 236 14.78 -4.98 12.72
C ALA A 236 15.79 -3.86 12.91
N LYS A 237 16.93 -4.16 13.55
CA LYS A 237 17.99 -3.18 13.76
C LYS A 237 18.55 -2.65 12.44
N ALA A 238 18.73 -3.50 11.42
CA ALA A 238 19.19 -3.07 10.11
C ALA A 238 18.17 -2.15 9.41
N ILE A 239 16.88 -2.50 9.50
CA ILE A 239 15.78 -1.68 8.95
C ILE A 239 15.72 -0.32 9.66
N ASP A 240 15.81 -0.29 10.98
CA ASP A 240 15.76 0.94 11.79
C ASP A 240 16.93 1.87 11.46
N VAL A 241 18.14 1.34 11.30
CA VAL A 241 19.32 2.12 10.89
C VAL A 241 19.11 2.71 9.48
N MET A 242 18.63 1.90 8.53
CA MET A 242 18.37 2.38 7.17
C MET A 242 17.27 3.43 7.12
N SER A 243 16.16 3.20 7.83
CA SER A 243 15.05 4.14 7.95
C SER A 243 15.51 5.48 8.53
N SER A 244 16.28 5.46 9.63
CA SER A 244 16.84 6.66 10.24
C SER A 244 17.78 7.42 9.30
N LYS A 245 18.60 6.69 8.52
CA LYS A 245 19.48 7.30 7.52
C LYS A 245 18.68 8.01 6.42
N ILE A 246 17.67 7.35 5.85
CA ILE A 246 16.83 7.94 4.79
C ILE A 246 16.05 9.13 5.36
N HIS A 247 15.49 9.02 6.56
CA HIS A 247 14.80 10.12 7.22
C HIS A 247 15.71 11.34 7.43
N SER A 248 16.98 11.12 7.82
CA SER A 248 17.97 12.21 7.95
C SER A 248 18.28 12.87 6.61
N LEU A 249 18.29 12.10 5.51
CA LEU A 249 18.44 12.66 4.16
C LEU A 249 17.24 13.53 3.78
N LEU A 250 16.01 13.07 4.04
CA LEU A 250 14.79 13.85 3.81
C LEU A 250 14.82 15.18 4.56
N MET A 251 15.20 15.18 5.84
CA MET A 251 15.33 16.43 6.62
C MET A 251 16.42 17.35 6.08
N ARG A 252 17.50 16.78 5.59
CA ARG A 252 18.56 17.57 4.90
C ARG A 252 18.03 18.24 3.63
N ARG A 253 17.23 17.54 2.80
CA ARG A 253 16.58 18.11 1.62
C ARG A 253 15.66 19.26 1.98
N MET A 254 14.86 19.09 3.04
CA MET A 254 14.01 20.18 3.54
C MET A 254 14.85 21.39 3.99
N GLY A 255 16.00 21.17 4.63
CA GLY A 255 16.96 22.23 4.95
C GLY A 255 17.49 22.96 3.72
N THR A 256 17.81 22.22 2.63
CA THR A 256 18.23 22.81 1.35
C THR A 256 17.11 23.65 0.72
N MET A 257 15.87 23.16 0.69
CA MET A 257 14.71 23.93 0.21
C MET A 257 14.52 25.22 1.00
N SER A 258 14.64 25.13 2.32
CA SER A 258 14.58 26.26 3.23
C SER A 258 15.68 27.33 2.92
N ALA A 259 16.90 26.89 2.63
CA ALA A 259 17.99 27.78 2.20
C ALA A 259 17.70 28.45 0.86
N LYS A 260 17.08 27.72 -0.10
CA LYS A 260 16.64 28.30 -1.38
C LYS A 260 15.56 29.38 -1.20
N CYS A 261 14.66 29.24 -0.23
CA CYS A 261 13.70 30.28 0.13
C CYS A 261 14.41 31.55 0.66
N GLU A 262 15.42 31.40 1.53
CA GLU A 262 16.23 32.55 1.99
C GLU A 262 17.01 33.21 0.85
N PHE A 263 17.53 32.41 -0.08
CA PHE A 263 18.17 32.95 -1.28
C PHE A 263 17.23 33.85 -2.10
N LEU A 264 15.97 33.41 -2.32
CA LEU A 264 14.97 34.24 -3.01
C LEU A 264 14.66 35.54 -2.25
N LYS A 265 14.63 35.53 -0.91
CA LYS A 265 14.43 36.74 -0.09
C LYS A 265 15.55 37.75 -0.30
N LEU A 266 16.80 37.30 -0.39
CA LEU A 266 17.95 38.16 -0.67
C LEU A 266 17.87 38.80 -2.06
N HIS A 267 17.14 38.19 -2.98
CA HIS A 267 16.94 38.67 -4.35
C HIS A 267 15.60 39.40 -4.56
N GLY A 268 14.95 39.84 -3.49
CA GLY A 268 13.81 40.73 -3.56
C GLY A 268 12.44 40.07 -3.47
N MET A 269 12.37 38.79 -3.04
CA MET A 269 11.08 38.16 -2.76
C MET A 269 10.36 38.88 -1.63
N PRO A 270 9.07 39.25 -1.79
CA PRO A 270 8.27 39.82 -0.72
C PRO A 270 8.14 38.89 0.48
N GLY A 271 8.17 39.44 1.69
CA GLY A 271 8.11 38.65 2.93
C GLY A 271 6.84 37.82 3.10
N ASN A 272 5.70 38.24 2.57
CA ASN A 272 4.44 37.52 2.56
C ASN A 272 4.52 36.27 1.69
N GLU A 273 5.23 36.31 0.54
CA GLU A 273 5.41 35.18 -0.34
C GLU A 273 6.41 34.16 0.25
N ALA A 274 7.49 34.65 0.85
CA ALA A 274 8.42 33.82 1.60
C ALA A 274 7.72 33.08 2.76
N SER A 275 6.80 33.76 3.48
CA SER A 275 6.01 33.13 4.53
C SER A 275 5.11 32.01 4.00
N ARG A 276 4.55 32.17 2.79
CA ARG A 276 3.72 31.15 2.15
C ARG A 276 4.55 29.92 1.73
N ILE A 277 5.75 30.13 1.19
CA ILE A 277 6.68 29.02 0.88
C ILE A 277 7.03 28.26 2.16
N ARG A 278 7.33 28.97 3.27
CA ARG A 278 7.61 28.34 4.57
C ARG A 278 6.44 27.52 5.09
N GLN A 279 5.22 27.96 4.88
CA GLN A 279 4.03 27.21 5.23
C GLN A 279 3.91 25.91 4.40
N TRP A 280 4.24 25.96 3.11
CA TRP A 280 4.24 24.75 2.28
C TRP A 280 5.37 23.79 2.67
N GLU A 281 6.56 24.28 2.99
CA GLU A 281 7.65 23.46 3.55
C GLU A 281 7.20 22.77 4.85
N GLN A 282 6.50 23.46 5.72
CA GLN A 282 5.91 22.87 6.93
C GLN A 282 4.92 21.75 6.58
N PHE A 283 4.01 21.96 5.63
CA PHE A 283 3.06 20.91 5.22
C PHE A 283 3.74 19.67 4.66
N VAL A 284 4.82 19.82 3.91
CA VAL A 284 5.63 18.69 3.45
C VAL A 284 6.27 17.97 4.62
N THR A 285 6.89 18.71 5.54
CA THR A 285 7.54 18.13 6.72
C THR A 285 6.52 17.39 7.60
N ASP A 286 5.37 18.00 7.90
CA ASP A 286 4.30 17.37 8.68
C ASP A 286 3.78 16.09 8.02
N ALA A 287 3.67 16.10 6.70
CA ALA A 287 3.23 14.93 5.94
C ALA A 287 4.31 13.81 5.92
N ILE A 288 5.59 14.15 5.80
CA ILE A 288 6.70 13.18 5.89
C ILE A 288 6.71 12.54 7.30
N GLU A 289 6.61 13.35 8.35
CA GLU A 289 6.56 12.83 9.73
C GLU A 289 5.32 11.98 9.97
N GLY A 290 4.16 12.37 9.44
CA GLY A 290 2.94 11.58 9.49
C GLY A 290 3.09 10.21 8.80
N LEU A 291 3.71 10.16 7.62
CA LEU A 291 4.01 8.93 6.90
C LEU A 291 5.03 8.05 7.65
N ASN A 292 6.07 8.67 8.19
CA ASN A 292 7.07 7.99 9.00
C ASN A 292 6.45 7.37 10.27
N MET A 293 5.56 8.11 10.93
CA MET A 293 4.79 7.60 12.08
C MET A 293 3.94 6.38 11.69
N ILE A 294 3.22 6.43 10.57
CA ILE A 294 2.44 5.30 10.06
C ILE A 294 3.36 4.12 9.72
N LYS A 295 4.54 4.36 9.18
CA LYS A 295 5.50 3.31 8.82
C LYS A 295 6.13 2.64 10.03
N CYS A 296 6.61 3.42 10.99
CA CYS A 296 7.34 2.93 12.15
C CYS A 296 6.42 2.36 13.25
N TYR A 297 5.27 3.00 13.50
CA TYR A 297 4.36 2.62 14.58
C TYR A 297 3.12 1.92 14.02
N ARG A 298 3.04 0.62 14.24
CA ARG A 298 1.88 -0.20 13.89
C ARG A 298 0.79 -0.16 14.95
N THR A 299 -0.35 -0.78 14.64
CA THR A 299 -1.37 -1.09 15.65
C THR A 299 -0.76 -1.83 16.84
N PRO A 300 -1.28 -1.63 18.08
CA PRO A 300 -0.71 -2.24 19.27
C PRO A 300 -0.51 -3.75 19.12
N GLN A 301 0.74 -4.19 19.27
CA GLN A 301 1.10 -5.59 18.99
C GLN A 301 0.42 -6.57 19.95
N ALA A 302 0.19 -6.16 21.22
CA ALA A 302 -0.52 -6.98 22.18
C ALA A 302 -1.95 -7.29 21.71
N LEU A 303 -2.69 -6.27 21.27
CA LEU A 303 -4.06 -6.42 20.75
C LEU A 303 -4.09 -7.36 19.55
N ARG A 304 -3.14 -7.22 18.65
CA ARG A 304 -3.02 -8.03 17.44
C ARG A 304 -2.67 -9.49 17.74
N SER A 305 -1.71 -9.72 18.64
CA SER A 305 -1.34 -11.08 19.08
C SER A 305 -2.50 -11.77 19.79
N TYR A 306 -3.24 -11.03 20.62
CA TYR A 306 -4.45 -11.49 21.27
C TYR A 306 -5.54 -11.86 20.24
N SER A 307 -5.84 -10.97 19.32
CA SER A 307 -6.84 -11.23 18.27
C SER A 307 -6.46 -12.43 17.39
N ARG A 308 -5.17 -12.57 17.04
CA ARG A 308 -4.67 -13.72 16.28
C ARG A 308 -4.86 -15.04 17.03
N LEU A 309 -4.47 -15.07 18.30
CA LEU A 309 -4.59 -16.28 19.11
C LEU A 309 -6.05 -16.69 19.25
N LEU A 310 -6.91 -15.74 19.59
CA LEU A 310 -8.33 -16.03 19.80
C LEU A 310 -9.07 -16.36 18.52
N SER A 311 -8.75 -15.74 17.38
CA SER A 311 -9.39 -16.08 16.11
C SER A 311 -9.13 -17.54 15.68
N VAL A 312 -8.04 -18.14 16.12
CA VAL A 312 -7.69 -19.55 15.82
C VAL A 312 -8.24 -20.51 16.89
N ILE A 313 -8.17 -20.14 18.17
CA ILE A 313 -8.51 -21.06 19.30
C ILE A 313 -10.02 -21.08 19.59
N VAL A 314 -10.69 -19.93 19.51
CA VAL A 314 -12.09 -19.84 19.95
C VAL A 314 -13.04 -20.66 19.07
N PRO A 315 -12.94 -20.72 17.74
CA PRO A 315 -13.84 -21.55 16.95
C PRO A 315 -13.84 -23.04 17.36
N PRO A 316 -12.67 -23.71 17.52
CA PRO A 316 -12.62 -25.06 18.04
C PRO A 316 -13.19 -25.21 19.47
N PHE A 317 -13.03 -24.21 20.32
CA PHE A 317 -13.56 -24.21 21.67
C PHE A 317 -15.09 -24.28 21.72
N PHE A 318 -15.79 -23.79 20.66
CA PHE A 318 -17.22 -23.88 20.53
C PHE A 318 -17.73 -25.24 19.99
N ALA A 319 -16.86 -26.24 19.84
CA ALA A 319 -17.25 -27.58 19.36
C ALA A 319 -18.42 -28.21 20.14
N PRO A 320 -18.56 -28.10 21.48
CA PRO A 320 -19.75 -28.60 22.20
C PRO A 320 -21.06 -27.95 21.75
N TYR A 321 -21.06 -26.65 21.49
CA TYR A 321 -22.21 -25.93 20.99
C TYR A 321 -22.63 -26.44 19.58
N TYR A 322 -21.67 -26.68 18.68
CA TYR A 322 -21.98 -27.24 17.37
C TYR A 322 -22.42 -28.70 17.45
N ALA A 323 -21.92 -29.47 18.41
CA ALA A 323 -22.41 -30.83 18.66
C ALA A 323 -23.86 -30.84 19.11
N ASP A 324 -24.27 -29.91 19.98
CA ASP A 324 -25.70 -29.76 20.37
C ASP A 324 -26.56 -29.29 19.20
N LEU A 325 -26.04 -28.37 18.37
CA LEU A 325 -26.73 -27.98 17.14
C LEU A 325 -26.96 -29.19 16.21
N ALA A 326 -25.97 -30.09 16.10
CA ALA A 326 -26.11 -31.33 15.32
C ALA A 326 -27.22 -32.21 15.85
N ARG A 327 -27.38 -32.32 17.18
CA ARG A 327 -28.45 -33.11 17.81
C ARG A 327 -29.81 -32.48 17.61
N SER A 328 -29.92 -31.19 17.83
CA SER A 328 -31.20 -30.46 17.71
C SER A 328 -31.70 -30.43 16.26
N THR A 329 -30.81 -30.36 15.28
CA THR A 329 -31.16 -30.36 13.85
C THR A 329 -31.18 -31.74 13.20
N GLY A 330 -30.66 -32.78 13.89
CA GLY A 330 -30.49 -34.12 13.33
C GLY A 330 -29.45 -34.21 12.22
N SER A 331 -28.59 -33.16 12.00
CA SER A 331 -27.63 -33.06 10.89
C SER A 331 -26.26 -32.66 11.36
N LEU A 332 -25.34 -33.65 11.45
CA LEU A 332 -23.93 -33.41 11.75
C LEU A 332 -23.24 -32.58 10.66
N THR A 333 -23.65 -32.75 9.41
CA THR A 333 -23.10 -32.01 8.26
C THR A 333 -23.37 -30.50 8.40
N LEU A 334 -24.57 -30.11 8.81
CA LEU A 334 -24.96 -28.73 9.02
C LEU A 334 -24.13 -28.10 10.15
N ALA A 335 -23.97 -28.80 11.24
CA ALA A 335 -23.18 -28.32 12.39
C ALA A 335 -21.68 -28.18 12.02
N GLY A 336 -21.13 -29.15 11.28
CA GLY A 336 -19.76 -29.05 10.75
C GLY A 336 -19.56 -27.87 9.81
N PHE A 337 -20.55 -27.58 8.98
CA PHE A 337 -20.53 -26.41 8.11
C PHE A 337 -20.53 -25.09 8.92
N TYR A 338 -21.35 -24.98 9.96
CA TYR A 338 -21.35 -23.80 10.83
C TYR A 338 -20.03 -23.63 11.59
N ALA A 339 -19.44 -24.73 12.08
CA ALA A 339 -18.13 -24.71 12.73
C ALA A 339 -17.02 -24.21 11.78
N ALA A 340 -17.00 -24.72 10.55
CA ALA A 340 -16.07 -24.29 9.52
C ALA A 340 -16.28 -22.82 9.13
N LEU A 341 -17.51 -22.39 8.94
CA LEU A 341 -17.86 -21.01 8.57
C LEU A 341 -17.46 -20.01 9.67
N THR A 342 -17.68 -20.33 10.94
CA THR A 342 -17.27 -19.48 12.06
C THR A 342 -15.75 -19.33 12.12
N ALA A 343 -15.01 -20.43 11.99
CA ALA A 343 -13.55 -20.41 11.93
C ALA A 343 -13.05 -19.58 10.76
N LEU A 344 -13.64 -19.76 9.58
CA LEU A 344 -13.32 -19.01 8.37
C LEU A 344 -13.57 -17.51 8.55
N ALA A 345 -14.72 -17.13 9.12
CA ALA A 345 -15.08 -15.73 9.33
C ALA A 345 -14.11 -15.02 10.28
N LEU A 346 -13.77 -15.63 11.42
CA LEU A 346 -12.90 -15.02 12.41
C LEU A 346 -11.43 -14.94 11.92
N THR A 347 -10.92 -16.00 11.32
CA THR A 347 -9.55 -16.02 10.78
C THR A 347 -9.44 -15.13 9.54
N GLY A 348 -10.46 -15.08 8.68
CA GLY A 348 -10.53 -14.21 7.52
C GLY A 348 -10.54 -12.73 7.90
N LEU A 349 -11.32 -12.33 8.92
CA LEU A 349 -11.29 -10.95 9.45
C LEU A 349 -9.91 -10.59 10.01
N PHE A 350 -9.25 -11.51 10.71
CA PHE A 350 -7.90 -11.28 11.21
C PHE A 350 -6.91 -11.10 10.05
N GLU A 351 -7.05 -11.87 8.98
CA GLU A 351 -6.19 -11.72 7.81
C GLU A 351 -6.41 -10.39 7.10
N CYS A 352 -7.66 -9.87 7.03
CA CYS A 352 -7.92 -8.52 6.53
C CYS A 352 -7.14 -7.46 7.34
N VAL A 353 -7.09 -7.58 8.68
CA VAL A 353 -6.26 -6.69 9.51
C VAL A 353 -4.79 -6.78 9.11
N THR A 354 -4.29 -8.00 8.92
CA THR A 354 -2.88 -8.24 8.57
C THR A 354 -2.52 -7.65 7.21
N GLN A 355 -3.44 -7.71 6.24
CA GLN A 355 -3.25 -7.15 4.90
C GLN A 355 -3.24 -5.61 4.91
N LEU A 356 -4.08 -4.98 5.73
CA LEU A 356 -4.18 -3.52 5.83
C LEU A 356 -3.11 -2.90 6.74
N GLU A 357 -2.34 -3.70 7.47
CA GLU A 357 -1.45 -3.23 8.51
C GLU A 357 -0.25 -2.41 8.01
N ASP A 358 0.32 -2.78 6.87
CA ASP A 358 1.33 -2.01 6.17
C ASP A 358 0.73 -1.47 4.86
N PRO A 359 0.20 -0.25 4.86
CA PRO A 359 -0.49 0.27 3.70
C PRO A 359 0.43 0.50 2.50
N PHE A 360 1.75 0.56 2.71
CA PHE A 360 2.73 0.88 1.65
C PHE A 360 3.27 -0.35 0.91
N PHE A 361 2.97 -1.55 1.37
CA PHE A 361 3.46 -2.78 0.76
C PHE A 361 2.53 -3.24 -0.39
N GLY A 362 2.31 -2.36 -1.35
CA GLY A 362 1.28 -2.44 -2.40
C GLY A 362 1.32 -3.67 -3.30
N HIS A 363 2.48 -4.34 -3.45
CA HIS A 363 2.58 -5.56 -4.28
C HIS A 363 2.16 -6.83 -3.53
N ALA A 364 2.12 -6.81 -2.19
CA ALA A 364 1.78 -7.96 -1.36
C ALA A 364 0.39 -7.86 -0.71
N THR A 365 -0.26 -6.69 -0.80
CA THR A 365 -1.56 -6.45 -0.17
C THR A 365 -2.59 -6.06 -1.22
N LEU A 366 -3.80 -6.57 -1.07
CA LEU A 366 -4.88 -6.32 -2.02
C LEU A 366 -5.28 -4.84 -2.07
N ASP A 367 -5.35 -4.19 -0.90
CA ASP A 367 -5.83 -2.81 -0.72
C ASP A 367 -4.73 -1.85 -0.29
N GLY A 368 -3.48 -2.18 -0.57
CA GLY A 368 -2.33 -1.33 -0.27
C GLY A 368 -2.32 -0.05 -1.11
N VAL A 369 -1.64 0.96 -0.60
CA VAL A 369 -1.37 2.19 -1.33
C VAL A 369 -0.21 1.95 -2.30
N ASN A 370 -0.46 2.19 -3.58
CA ASN A 370 0.59 2.08 -4.58
C ASN A 370 1.48 3.34 -4.54
N VAL A 371 2.57 3.26 -3.76
CA VAL A 371 3.52 4.36 -3.58
C VAL A 371 4.18 4.75 -4.90
N ASP A 372 4.49 3.77 -5.76
CA ASP A 372 5.11 4.01 -7.07
C ASP A 372 4.18 4.83 -7.98
N LYS A 373 2.88 4.56 -7.95
CA LYS A 373 1.89 5.33 -8.72
C LYS A 373 1.70 6.74 -8.16
N GLU A 374 1.70 6.90 -6.83
CA GLU A 374 1.41 8.20 -6.20
C GLU A 374 2.62 9.14 -6.21
N LEU A 375 3.82 8.64 -5.92
CA LEU A 375 5.05 9.44 -5.82
C LEU A 375 6.01 9.25 -7.00
N GLY A 376 5.90 8.16 -7.76
CA GLY A 376 6.85 7.80 -8.81
C GLY A 376 6.64 8.58 -10.13
N PRO A 377 6.58 7.87 -11.27
CA PRO A 377 6.59 8.48 -12.61
C PRO A 377 5.54 9.58 -12.79
N SER A 378 4.32 9.37 -12.29
CA SER A 378 3.20 10.32 -12.45
C SER A 378 3.50 11.72 -11.88
N LEU A 379 4.14 11.82 -10.71
CA LEU A 379 4.49 13.11 -10.12
C LEU A 379 5.68 13.75 -10.84
N ARG A 380 6.67 12.92 -11.17
CA ARG A 380 7.83 13.36 -11.97
C ARG A 380 7.37 13.93 -13.31
N ASP A 381 6.52 13.20 -14.04
CA ASP A 381 6.01 13.64 -15.35
C ASP A 381 5.24 14.95 -15.25
N HIS A 382 4.41 15.12 -14.21
CA HIS A 382 3.71 16.38 -13.97
C HIS A 382 4.68 17.54 -13.75
N LEU A 383 5.74 17.36 -12.96
CA LEU A 383 6.73 18.40 -12.71
C LEU A 383 7.53 18.75 -13.98
N LEU A 384 7.88 17.75 -14.80
CA LEU A 384 8.57 17.94 -16.07
C LEU A 384 7.68 18.67 -17.09
N VAL A 385 6.38 18.34 -17.16
CA VAL A 385 5.42 19.06 -18.01
C VAL A 385 5.31 20.53 -17.57
N LEU A 386 5.20 20.79 -16.26
CA LEU A 386 5.18 22.16 -15.73
C LEU A 386 6.46 22.93 -16.05
N ARG A 387 7.61 22.29 -15.90
CA ARG A 387 8.91 22.87 -16.30
C ARG A 387 8.91 23.27 -17.78
N GLY A 388 8.45 22.38 -18.67
CA GLY A 388 8.37 22.66 -20.11
C GLY A 388 7.40 23.79 -20.46
N GLN A 389 6.32 23.95 -19.68
CA GLN A 389 5.37 25.06 -19.86
C GLN A 389 5.94 26.42 -19.38
N ILE A 390 6.71 26.41 -18.29
CA ILE A 390 7.29 27.63 -17.71
C ILE A 390 8.50 28.12 -18.52
N PHE A 391 9.30 27.18 -19.03
CA PHE A 391 10.53 27.45 -19.81
C PHE A 391 10.48 26.76 -21.17
N PRO A 392 9.63 27.23 -22.10
CA PRO A 392 9.48 26.60 -23.42
C PRO A 392 10.76 26.74 -24.24
N GLY A 393 11.25 25.63 -24.80
CA GLY A 393 12.44 25.59 -25.65
C GLY A 393 13.79 25.48 -24.93
N GLU A 394 13.82 25.62 -23.62
CA GLU A 394 15.04 25.43 -22.83
C GLU A 394 15.29 23.91 -22.58
N ARG A 395 16.51 23.46 -22.81
CA ARG A 395 16.91 22.07 -22.50
C ARG A 395 17.02 21.88 -20.98
N ILE A 396 16.63 20.70 -20.49
CA ILE A 396 16.81 20.34 -19.10
C ILE A 396 18.31 20.14 -18.85
N PHE A 397 18.88 20.93 -17.95
CA PHE A 397 20.25 20.74 -17.48
C PHE A 397 20.34 19.41 -16.74
N GLY A 398 21.21 18.50 -17.19
CA GLY A 398 21.47 17.23 -16.50
C GLY A 398 20.87 15.95 -17.11
N SER A 399 20.15 16.01 -18.22
CA SER A 399 19.75 14.80 -18.97
C SER A 399 20.91 14.32 -19.86
N GLN A 400 21.95 13.73 -19.27
CA GLN A 400 22.90 12.86 -19.94
C GLN A 400 22.78 11.43 -19.39
#